data_cace5eed692a23086802d82384342af2
#
_entry.id   cace5eed692a23086802d82384342af2
#
_cell.length_a   1.000
_cell.length_b   1.000
_cell.length_c   1.000
_cell.angle_alpha   90.00
_cell.angle_beta   90.00
_cell.angle_gamma   90.00
#
_symmetry.space_group_name_H-M   'P 1'
#
loop_
_entity.id
_entity.type
_entity.pdbx_description
1 polymer ?
#
loop_
_entity_poly.entity_id
_entity_poly.type
_entity_poly.pdbx_seq_one_letter_code
_entity_poly.pdbx_strand_id
1 'polypeptide(L)'
;MEEERLVREGGVYTTSDKRPRAREAGLALGRLPPGPLNAITDVPGVLVGHVTLVRGEGSEAVRTGVTAIRPHPGNVYRLRPRAALFVFNGYGKTVGLPQLEELGVLETPILLTNTLSVWTAADALVTDALAQNPDIGLTAGTVNPVVGECSDAYLSDIRGRHVKPDHCLEALAGAAGGPVAEGNVGAGTGMSCLGFKGGVGTSSRRVCLVEDRLEVTIGCLVVANFGRLADLRLDGVPVGRELEARGRHGRRGPAATAEEETRVPGGSIMVVLATDAPLTSRQLTRVSRRATFGLARTGSVGGHSSGDFVLAFSVADPEPAFPDEPVLTRRVLAEDDRRFGPLFQAAVEATEEAIVNALFKAETMVGRDGHVRYAMPIGEVLEIMRRHGRV
;
A
#
# COMPACT_ATOMS: atom_id res chain seq x y z
N MET A 1 -17.28 6.62 -29.55
CA MET A 1 -16.76 5.92 -28.37
C MET A 1 -15.59 5.10 -28.86
N GLU A 2 -14.39 5.64 -28.70
CA GLU A 2 -13.16 4.93 -29.08
C GLU A 2 -12.91 3.84 -28.04
N GLU A 3 -12.99 2.59 -28.49
CA GLU A 3 -12.47 1.44 -27.75
C GLU A 3 -10.95 1.59 -27.66
N GLU A 4 -10.44 1.87 -26.45
CA GLU A 4 -9.03 1.77 -26.18
C GLU A 4 -8.55 0.34 -26.44
N ARG A 5 -7.84 0.13 -27.56
CA ARG A 5 -7.19 -1.13 -27.87
C ARG A 5 -6.08 -1.39 -26.86
N LEU A 6 -6.20 -2.50 -26.13
CA LEU A 6 -5.11 -3.08 -25.35
C LEU A 6 -3.95 -3.45 -26.30
N VAL A 7 -2.86 -2.69 -26.26
CA VAL A 7 -1.63 -3.01 -26.99
C VAL A 7 -0.84 -4.03 -26.18
N ARG A 8 -0.69 -5.23 -26.74
CA ARG A 8 0.23 -6.26 -26.23
C ARG A 8 1.62 -6.03 -26.81
N GLU A 9 2.57 -5.64 -26.01
CA GLU A 9 3.99 -5.84 -26.27
C GLU A 9 4.65 -6.49 -25.06
N GLY A 10 5.20 -7.67 -25.31
CA GLY A 10 6.22 -8.40 -24.56
C GLY A 10 6.34 -8.17 -23.05
N GLY A 11 5.41 -8.64 -22.23
CA GLY A 11 5.72 -9.13 -20.87
C GLY A 11 6.13 -8.16 -19.78
N VAL A 12 6.35 -6.88 -20.05
CA VAL A 12 6.66 -5.86 -19.03
C VAL A 12 5.58 -4.79 -19.07
N TYR A 13 4.64 -4.86 -18.11
CA TYR A 13 3.69 -3.77 -17.91
C TYR A 13 4.36 -2.68 -17.08
N THR A 14 4.86 -1.67 -17.73
CA THR A 14 5.14 -0.39 -17.08
C THR A 14 3.82 0.29 -16.76
N THR A 15 3.69 0.92 -15.60
CA THR A 15 2.58 1.85 -15.33
C THR A 15 2.55 2.87 -16.43
N SER A 16 1.38 3.02 -17.07
CA SER A 16 1.23 4.01 -18.15
C SER A 16 1.52 5.40 -17.58
N ASP A 17 2.52 6.07 -18.13
CA ASP A 17 2.76 7.50 -17.90
C ASP A 17 1.59 8.36 -18.40
N LYS A 18 0.61 7.73 -19.07
CA LYS A 18 -0.57 8.38 -19.65
C LYS A 18 -1.64 8.76 -18.63
N ARG A 19 -1.68 8.11 -17.46
CA ARG A 19 -2.68 8.43 -16.43
C ARG A 19 -2.08 9.33 -15.35
N PRO A 20 -2.70 10.51 -15.09
CA PRO A 20 -2.18 11.43 -14.09
C PRO A 20 -2.39 10.91 -12.67
N ARG A 21 -1.57 11.33 -11.73
CA ARG A 21 -1.86 11.29 -10.31
C ARG A 21 -2.92 12.33 -9.94
N ALA A 22 -3.50 12.23 -8.74
CA ALA A 22 -4.53 13.15 -8.29
C ALA A 22 -4.10 14.64 -8.40
N ARG A 23 -2.92 14.98 -7.90
CA ARG A 23 -2.39 16.36 -7.97
C ARG A 23 -2.06 16.82 -9.39
N GLU A 24 -1.55 15.94 -10.22
CA GLU A 24 -1.29 16.23 -11.65
C GLU A 24 -2.59 16.51 -12.42
N ALA A 25 -3.70 15.91 -11.96
CA ALA A 25 -5.04 16.17 -12.49
C ALA A 25 -5.74 17.41 -11.87
N GLY A 26 -5.04 18.13 -10.99
CA GLY A 26 -5.56 19.33 -10.33
C GLY A 26 -6.30 19.07 -8.99
N LEU A 27 -6.37 17.82 -8.51
CA LEU A 27 -7.01 17.47 -7.26
C LEU A 27 -5.97 17.42 -6.11
N ALA A 28 -5.88 18.51 -5.36
CA ALA A 28 -5.01 18.61 -4.20
C ALA A 28 -5.72 18.14 -2.93
N LEU A 29 -5.38 16.94 -2.45
CA LEU A 29 -5.93 16.38 -1.22
C LEU A 29 -5.11 16.81 0.00
N GLY A 30 -5.83 17.33 1.01
CA GLY A 30 -5.21 17.78 2.26
C GLY A 30 -4.58 19.17 2.19
N ARG A 31 -3.94 19.59 3.29
CA ARG A 31 -3.36 20.93 3.49
C ARG A 31 -1.84 20.92 3.61
N LEU A 32 -1.27 19.80 4.06
CA LEU A 32 0.17 19.70 4.24
C LEU A 32 0.87 19.52 2.88
N PRO A 33 2.06 20.13 2.71
CA PRO A 33 2.83 19.99 1.48
C PRO A 33 3.33 18.56 1.31
N PRO A 34 3.28 18.00 0.09
CA PRO A 34 3.92 16.73 -0.20
C PRO A 34 5.45 16.88 -0.21
N GLY A 35 6.17 15.76 -0.12
CA GLY A 35 7.58 15.68 -0.46
C GLY A 35 7.80 15.81 -1.98
N PRO A 36 9.07 15.86 -2.43
CA PRO A 36 9.43 16.11 -3.83
C PRO A 36 8.85 15.08 -4.81
N LEU A 37 8.77 13.81 -4.41
CA LEU A 37 8.21 12.71 -5.20
C LEU A 37 6.73 12.45 -4.88
N ASN A 38 6.26 13.00 -3.76
CA ASN A 38 4.96 12.67 -3.17
C ASN A 38 4.77 11.15 -3.07
N ALA A 39 5.76 10.45 -2.53
CA ALA A 39 5.85 9.01 -2.43
C ALA A 39 6.44 8.57 -1.09
N ILE A 40 6.26 7.30 -0.71
CA ILE A 40 6.86 6.74 0.51
C ILE A 40 8.39 6.88 0.53
N THR A 41 9.01 6.91 -0.64
CA THR A 41 10.44 7.08 -0.86
C THR A 41 10.95 8.52 -0.62
N ASP A 42 10.07 9.47 -0.32
CA ASP A 42 10.48 10.77 0.23
C ASP A 42 11.04 10.66 1.65
N VAL A 43 10.75 9.56 2.34
CA VAL A 43 11.39 9.24 3.61
C VAL A 43 12.80 8.70 3.32
N PRO A 44 13.86 9.34 3.82
CA PRO A 44 15.24 9.01 3.48
C PRO A 44 15.58 7.54 3.73
N GLY A 45 16.16 6.88 2.72
CA GLY A 45 16.61 5.49 2.81
C GLY A 45 15.53 4.44 2.52
N VAL A 46 14.25 4.82 2.43
CA VAL A 46 13.18 3.90 2.05
C VAL A 46 13.27 3.54 0.57
N LEU A 47 13.22 2.23 0.27
CA LEU A 47 13.29 1.69 -1.08
C LEU A 47 12.05 0.86 -1.37
N VAL A 48 11.57 0.90 -2.63
CA VAL A 48 10.42 0.12 -3.09
C VAL A 48 10.77 -0.64 -4.36
N GLY A 49 10.36 -1.92 -4.43
CA GLY A 49 10.53 -2.76 -5.61
C GLY A 49 9.24 -3.53 -5.93
N HIS A 50 9.04 -3.84 -7.21
CA HIS A 50 7.86 -4.55 -7.68
C HIS A 50 8.24 -5.66 -8.67
N VAL A 51 7.56 -6.80 -8.54
CA VAL A 51 7.50 -7.81 -9.60
C VAL A 51 6.04 -8.01 -9.98
N THR A 52 5.73 -7.81 -11.25
CA THR A 52 4.37 -7.86 -11.81
C THR A 52 4.21 -9.07 -12.70
N LEU A 53 3.19 -9.89 -12.44
CA LEU A 53 2.90 -11.11 -13.18
C LEU A 53 1.57 -10.94 -13.93
N VAL A 54 1.64 -10.78 -15.26
CA VAL A 54 0.47 -10.70 -16.14
C VAL A 54 0.67 -11.68 -17.29
N ARG A 55 -0.10 -12.79 -17.28
CA ARG A 55 -0.02 -13.83 -18.30
C ARG A 55 -1.30 -14.68 -18.33
N GLY A 56 -1.49 -15.46 -19.38
CA GLY A 56 -2.62 -16.36 -19.54
C GLY A 56 -3.95 -15.63 -19.69
N GLU A 57 -4.98 -16.42 -20.02
CA GLU A 57 -6.36 -15.97 -20.25
C GLU A 57 -7.34 -17.01 -19.70
N GLY A 58 -8.65 -16.70 -19.73
CA GLY A 58 -9.69 -17.58 -19.19
C GLY A 58 -9.51 -17.87 -17.72
N SER A 59 -9.75 -19.10 -17.30
CA SER A 59 -9.68 -19.51 -15.88
C SER A 59 -8.26 -19.49 -15.31
N GLU A 60 -7.22 -19.53 -16.17
CA GLU A 60 -5.81 -19.56 -15.80
C GLU A 60 -5.14 -18.18 -15.87
N ALA A 61 -5.93 -17.12 -16.04
CA ALA A 61 -5.38 -15.77 -16.12
C ALA A 61 -4.66 -15.39 -14.82
N VAL A 62 -3.40 -14.98 -14.93
CA VAL A 62 -2.56 -14.52 -13.82
C VAL A 62 -2.48 -13.01 -13.85
N ARG A 63 -2.95 -12.37 -12.78
CA ARG A 63 -2.95 -10.92 -12.55
C ARG A 63 -2.54 -10.65 -11.10
N THR A 64 -1.25 -10.84 -10.82
CA THR A 64 -0.72 -10.83 -9.45
C THR A 64 0.69 -10.24 -9.40
N GLY A 65 1.32 -10.23 -8.24
CA GLY A 65 2.69 -9.79 -8.09
C GLY A 65 3.12 -9.62 -6.64
N VAL A 66 4.29 -9.02 -6.47
CA VAL A 66 4.93 -8.74 -5.18
C VAL A 66 5.40 -7.28 -5.16
N THR A 67 5.19 -6.62 -4.02
CA THR A 67 5.76 -5.31 -3.71
C THR A 67 6.66 -5.46 -2.49
N ALA A 68 7.93 -5.07 -2.61
CA ALA A 68 8.89 -5.03 -1.52
C ALA A 68 9.07 -3.60 -1.02
N ILE A 69 9.13 -3.42 0.30
CA ILE A 69 9.44 -2.16 0.96
C ILE A 69 10.61 -2.42 1.89
N ARG A 70 11.77 -1.82 1.59
CA ARG A 70 12.96 -1.87 2.45
C ARG A 70 13.04 -0.58 3.25
N PRO A 71 13.05 -0.65 4.58
CA PRO A 71 13.13 0.55 5.44
C PRO A 71 14.42 1.34 5.25
N HIS A 72 15.51 0.66 4.92
CA HIS A 72 16.82 1.25 4.60
C HIS A 72 17.64 0.26 3.74
N PRO A 73 18.71 0.70 3.07
CA PRO A 73 19.51 -0.14 2.18
C PRO A 73 20.38 -1.18 2.91
N GLY A 74 20.57 -1.04 4.24
CA GLY A 74 21.37 -1.92 5.06
C GLY A 74 20.68 -3.23 5.44
N ASN A 75 21.34 -4.01 6.29
CA ASN A 75 20.83 -5.26 6.83
C ASN A 75 19.79 -4.99 7.93
N VAL A 76 18.51 -5.22 7.63
CA VAL A 76 17.38 -4.92 8.53
C VAL A 76 17.39 -5.81 9.78
N TYR A 77 17.91 -7.04 9.68
CA TYR A 77 18.04 -7.93 10.83
C TYR A 77 19.05 -7.40 11.86
N ARG A 78 20.13 -6.75 11.40
CA ARG A 78 21.18 -6.19 12.27
C ARG A 78 20.85 -4.80 12.79
N LEU A 79 20.19 -4.00 11.99
CA LEU A 79 19.83 -2.62 12.30
C LEU A 79 18.32 -2.46 12.12
N ARG A 80 17.60 -2.64 13.22
CA ARG A 80 16.14 -2.81 13.25
C ARG A 80 15.42 -1.48 13.33
N PRO A 81 14.64 -1.06 12.31
CA PRO A 81 13.77 0.10 12.43
C PRO A 81 12.69 -0.13 13.48
N ARG A 82 12.40 0.88 14.28
CA ARG A 82 11.21 0.85 15.15
C ARG A 82 9.95 0.79 14.30
N ALA A 83 9.03 -0.05 14.71
CA ALA A 83 7.82 -0.30 13.96
C ALA A 83 6.60 -0.45 14.85
N ALA A 84 5.43 -0.41 14.24
CA ALA A 84 4.15 -0.59 14.90
C ALA A 84 3.13 -1.21 13.95
N LEU A 85 2.17 -1.85 14.54
CA LEU A 85 0.99 -2.40 13.88
C LEU A 85 -0.27 -1.71 14.40
N PHE A 86 -1.24 -1.49 13.52
CA PHE A 86 -2.61 -1.24 13.90
C PHE A 86 -3.55 -2.09 13.04
N VAL A 87 -4.28 -2.98 13.66
CA VAL A 87 -5.31 -3.81 13.03
C VAL A 87 -6.64 -3.05 13.08
N PHE A 88 -7.11 -2.57 11.93
CA PHE A 88 -8.43 -1.94 11.84
C PHE A 88 -9.52 -3.00 11.70
N ASN A 89 -9.33 -3.97 10.81
CA ASN A 89 -10.16 -5.18 10.69
C ASN A 89 -9.29 -6.40 10.32
N GLY A 90 -9.31 -7.43 11.14
CA GLY A 90 -8.33 -8.52 11.16
C GLY A 90 -8.65 -9.72 10.28
N TYR A 91 -9.42 -9.60 9.20
CA TYR A 91 -9.79 -10.76 8.37
C TYR A 91 -8.67 -11.25 7.42
N GLY A 92 -7.59 -10.49 7.25
CA GLY A 92 -6.44 -10.81 6.40
C GLY A 92 -5.54 -11.94 6.92
N LYS A 93 -4.72 -12.52 6.03
CA LYS A 93 -3.81 -13.65 6.29
C LYS A 93 -2.35 -13.17 6.31
N THR A 94 -2.05 -12.26 7.21
CA THR A 94 -0.72 -11.67 7.36
C THR A 94 0.23 -12.57 8.16
N VAL A 95 1.55 -12.36 8.01
CA VAL A 95 2.60 -13.05 8.76
C VAL A 95 3.46 -12.05 9.52
N GLY A 96 3.95 -12.43 10.69
CA GLY A 96 4.93 -11.69 11.50
C GLY A 96 4.35 -10.59 12.39
N LEU A 97 3.03 -10.33 12.34
CA LEU A 97 2.42 -9.21 13.04
C LEU A 97 2.44 -9.31 14.57
N PRO A 98 2.22 -10.49 15.20
CA PRO A 98 2.27 -10.59 16.67
C PRO A 98 3.63 -10.20 17.25
N GLN A 99 4.74 -10.61 16.64
CA GLN A 99 6.08 -10.24 17.10
C GLN A 99 6.36 -8.76 16.84
N LEU A 100 5.90 -8.22 15.71
CA LEU A 100 6.01 -6.79 15.42
C LEU A 100 5.29 -5.95 16.48
N GLU A 101 4.11 -6.38 16.92
CA GLU A 101 3.32 -5.70 17.96
C GLU A 101 4.02 -5.78 19.31
N GLU A 102 4.55 -6.95 19.68
CA GLU A 102 5.21 -7.21 20.96
C GLU A 102 6.56 -6.48 21.07
N LEU A 103 7.41 -6.61 20.06
CA LEU A 103 8.78 -6.08 20.12
C LEU A 103 8.93 -4.67 19.56
N GLY A 104 8.02 -4.23 18.72
CA GLY A 104 8.01 -2.88 18.14
C GLY A 104 9.16 -2.57 17.16
N VAL A 105 9.70 -3.59 16.50
CA VAL A 105 10.79 -3.46 15.50
C VAL A 105 10.55 -4.37 14.31
N LEU A 106 11.14 -4.00 13.16
CA LEU A 106 11.23 -4.87 11.98
C LEU A 106 12.54 -5.65 12.00
N GLU A 107 12.49 -6.95 11.68
CA GLU A 107 13.65 -7.81 11.48
C GLU A 107 13.92 -8.14 10.01
N THR A 108 12.94 -7.85 9.13
CA THR A 108 13.03 -8.02 7.68
C THR A 108 12.46 -6.80 6.95
N PRO A 109 12.73 -6.63 5.65
CA PRO A 109 11.87 -5.84 4.78
C PRO A 109 10.41 -6.31 4.88
N ILE A 110 9.48 -5.49 4.37
CA ILE A 110 8.05 -5.83 4.27
C ILE A 110 7.79 -6.30 2.84
N LEU A 111 7.13 -7.47 2.69
CA LEU A 111 6.57 -7.90 1.42
C LEU A 111 5.05 -7.80 1.44
N LEU A 112 4.49 -7.31 0.33
CA LEU A 112 3.05 -7.31 0.06
C LEU A 112 2.78 -8.18 -1.17
N THR A 113 1.74 -9.02 -1.12
CA THR A 113 1.39 -9.94 -2.21
C THR A 113 -0.10 -10.33 -2.16
N ASN A 114 -0.50 -11.38 -2.89
CA ASN A 114 -1.85 -11.92 -2.79
C ASN A 114 -2.00 -12.89 -1.60
N THR A 115 -3.26 -13.12 -1.20
CA THR A 115 -3.63 -13.90 -0.01
C THR A 115 -3.00 -15.31 0.04
N LEU A 116 -3.01 -16.07 -1.07
CA LEU A 116 -2.50 -17.45 -1.05
C LEU A 116 -0.98 -17.54 -1.27
N SER A 117 -0.30 -16.43 -1.49
CA SER A 117 1.15 -16.37 -1.67
C SER A 117 1.91 -15.83 -0.44
N VAL A 118 1.21 -15.51 0.64
CA VAL A 118 1.79 -14.95 1.87
C VAL A 118 2.91 -15.84 2.43
N TRP A 119 2.69 -17.15 2.48
CA TRP A 119 3.66 -18.09 3.02
C TRP A 119 4.90 -18.22 2.13
N THR A 120 4.73 -18.16 0.80
CA THR A 120 5.84 -18.12 -0.15
C THR A 120 6.68 -16.85 0.05
N ALA A 121 6.04 -15.71 0.26
CA ALA A 121 6.74 -14.46 0.51
C ALA A 121 7.47 -14.47 1.89
N ALA A 122 6.86 -15.09 2.90
CA ALA A 122 7.49 -15.24 4.20
C ALA A 122 8.73 -16.13 4.13
N ASP A 123 8.67 -17.26 3.44
CA ASP A 123 9.80 -18.17 3.21
C ASP A 123 10.93 -17.46 2.44
N ALA A 124 10.60 -16.66 1.42
CA ALA A 124 11.58 -15.86 0.68
C ALA A 124 12.29 -14.81 1.57
N LEU A 125 11.58 -14.17 2.50
CA LEU A 125 12.19 -13.25 3.47
C LEU A 125 13.13 -13.97 4.43
N VAL A 126 12.78 -15.17 4.88
CA VAL A 126 13.66 -16.00 5.69
C VAL A 126 14.92 -16.38 4.89
N THR A 127 14.75 -16.78 3.63
CA THR A 127 15.87 -17.11 2.73
C THR A 127 16.81 -15.90 2.54
N ASP A 128 16.27 -14.71 2.27
CA ASP A 128 17.04 -13.46 2.14
C ASP A 128 17.80 -13.13 3.44
N ALA A 129 17.15 -13.26 4.59
CA ALA A 129 17.75 -13.00 5.89
C ALA A 129 18.89 -13.97 6.22
N LEU A 130 18.69 -15.28 5.96
CA LEU A 130 19.72 -16.30 6.16
C LEU A 130 20.94 -16.10 5.25
N ALA A 131 20.72 -15.69 4.00
CA ALA A 131 21.80 -15.39 3.06
C ALA A 131 22.68 -14.23 3.54
N GLN A 132 22.09 -13.23 4.20
CA GLN A 132 22.79 -12.07 4.73
C GLN A 132 23.37 -12.30 6.14
N ASN A 133 22.84 -13.29 6.89
CA ASN A 133 23.16 -13.52 8.30
C ASN A 133 23.33 -15.02 8.57
N PRO A 134 24.52 -15.59 8.31
CA PRO A 134 24.76 -17.04 8.43
C PRO A 134 24.71 -17.56 9.87
N ASP A 135 24.65 -16.70 10.86
CA ASP A 135 24.53 -17.03 12.29
C ASP A 135 23.09 -17.16 12.80
N ILE A 136 22.08 -16.77 12.00
CA ILE A 136 20.67 -16.97 12.35
C ILE A 136 20.37 -18.45 12.57
N GLY A 137 19.76 -18.77 13.73
CA GLY A 137 19.44 -20.13 14.12
C GLY A 137 20.64 -20.96 14.60
N LEU A 138 21.84 -20.39 14.68
CA LEU A 138 23.05 -21.01 15.22
C LEU A 138 23.51 -20.31 16.51
N THR A 139 24.02 -19.11 16.38
CA THR A 139 24.50 -18.29 17.52
C THR A 139 23.64 -17.04 17.73
N ALA A 140 22.92 -16.62 16.71
CA ALA A 140 21.85 -15.62 16.82
C ALA A 140 20.48 -16.30 16.91
N GLY A 141 19.46 -15.56 17.34
CA GLY A 141 18.06 -16.01 17.34
C GLY A 141 17.56 -16.28 15.91
N THR A 142 16.27 -16.62 15.80
CA THR A 142 15.59 -16.75 14.51
C THR A 142 15.17 -15.38 13.97
N VAL A 143 14.46 -15.34 12.83
CA VAL A 143 13.99 -14.12 12.16
C VAL A 143 12.50 -14.13 12.03
N ASN A 144 11.86 -12.96 12.18
CA ASN A 144 10.42 -12.75 11.99
C ASN A 144 10.15 -12.08 10.64
N PRO A 145 9.70 -12.82 9.61
CA PRO A 145 9.32 -12.23 8.33
C PRO A 145 8.00 -11.45 8.45
N VAL A 146 7.90 -10.28 7.80
CA VAL A 146 6.68 -9.45 7.80
C VAL A 146 6.08 -9.42 6.41
N VAL A 147 4.87 -9.99 6.27
CA VAL A 147 4.14 -10.06 5.00
C VAL A 147 2.70 -9.61 5.18
N GLY A 148 2.26 -8.70 4.29
CA GLY A 148 0.87 -8.30 4.15
C GLY A 148 0.24 -8.78 2.84
N GLU A 149 -1.11 -8.74 2.75
CA GLU A 149 -1.80 -9.27 1.58
C GLU A 149 -3.11 -8.55 1.26
N CYS A 150 -3.49 -8.62 -0.01
CA CYS A 150 -4.83 -8.36 -0.49
C CYS A 150 -5.23 -9.42 -1.53
N SER A 151 -6.51 -9.81 -1.57
CA SER A 151 -6.98 -10.85 -2.47
C SER A 151 -7.13 -10.35 -3.91
N ASP A 152 -6.44 -10.98 -4.86
CA ASP A 152 -6.57 -10.74 -6.30
C ASP A 152 -7.51 -11.74 -7.00
N ALA A 153 -8.22 -12.58 -6.25
CA ALA A 153 -9.02 -13.69 -6.74
C ALA A 153 -10.09 -13.33 -7.79
N TYR A 154 -10.52 -12.07 -7.84
CA TYR A 154 -11.49 -11.62 -8.84
C TYR A 154 -10.91 -11.57 -10.27
N LEU A 155 -9.66 -11.12 -10.40
CA LEU A 155 -8.98 -10.96 -11.68
C LEU A 155 -7.94 -12.05 -11.96
N SER A 156 -7.49 -12.78 -10.93
CA SER A 156 -6.38 -13.74 -11.02
C SER A 156 -6.80 -15.15 -10.63
N ASP A 157 -6.18 -16.16 -11.26
CA ASP A 157 -6.17 -17.52 -10.73
C ASP A 157 -5.31 -17.56 -9.46
N ILE A 158 -5.89 -17.17 -8.34
CA ILE A 158 -5.22 -17.16 -7.04
C ILE A 158 -4.84 -18.57 -6.56
N ARG A 159 -5.58 -19.62 -7.00
CA ARG A 159 -5.35 -21.01 -6.60
C ARG A 159 -4.07 -21.60 -7.19
N GLY A 160 -3.65 -21.10 -8.35
CA GLY A 160 -2.41 -21.50 -8.99
C GLY A 160 -1.16 -21.07 -8.24
N ARG A 161 -1.27 -20.16 -7.25
CA ARG A 161 -0.17 -19.70 -6.39
C ARG A 161 1.05 -19.32 -7.23
N HIS A 162 0.85 -18.41 -8.16
CA HIS A 162 1.80 -18.07 -9.23
C HIS A 162 3.01 -17.26 -8.75
N VAL A 163 2.92 -16.57 -7.61
CA VAL A 163 4.07 -15.94 -6.97
C VAL A 163 5.00 -17.03 -6.43
N LYS A 164 6.27 -16.95 -6.79
CA LYS A 164 7.34 -17.89 -6.40
C LYS A 164 8.41 -17.16 -5.58
N PRO A 165 9.25 -17.87 -4.79
CA PRO A 165 10.32 -17.24 -4.02
C PRO A 165 11.20 -16.30 -4.85
N ASP A 166 11.58 -16.69 -6.07
CA ASP A 166 12.42 -15.87 -6.96
C ASP A 166 11.79 -14.51 -7.27
N HIS A 167 10.45 -14.43 -7.46
CA HIS A 167 9.77 -13.15 -7.66
C HIS A 167 9.87 -12.24 -6.43
N CYS A 168 9.86 -12.81 -5.22
CA CYS A 168 10.02 -12.08 -3.97
C CYS A 168 11.45 -11.54 -3.83
N LEU A 169 12.45 -12.40 -4.11
CA LEU A 169 13.87 -12.03 -4.07
C LEU A 169 14.19 -10.98 -5.15
N GLU A 170 13.62 -11.09 -6.35
CA GLU A 170 13.74 -10.10 -7.42
C GLU A 170 13.15 -8.75 -7.00
N ALA A 171 11.97 -8.73 -6.36
CA ALA A 171 11.36 -7.50 -5.85
C ALA A 171 12.24 -6.83 -4.76
N LEU A 172 12.86 -7.63 -3.88
CA LEU A 172 13.79 -7.14 -2.86
C LEU A 172 15.07 -6.58 -3.48
N ALA A 173 15.65 -7.28 -4.47
CA ALA A 173 16.87 -6.86 -5.15
C ALA A 173 16.66 -5.62 -6.03
N GLY A 174 15.48 -5.51 -6.66
CA GLY A 174 15.09 -4.37 -7.49
C GLY A 174 14.58 -3.16 -6.71
N ALA A 175 14.52 -3.23 -5.37
CA ALA A 175 14.04 -2.11 -4.56
C ALA A 175 14.98 -0.90 -4.65
N ALA A 176 14.43 0.25 -5.02
CA ALA A 176 15.16 1.50 -5.22
C ALA A 176 14.43 2.68 -4.60
N GLY A 177 15.18 3.75 -4.33
CA GLY A 177 14.62 5.07 -4.04
C GLY A 177 14.15 5.76 -5.32
N GLY A 178 13.60 6.96 -5.19
CA GLY A 178 13.08 7.72 -6.33
C GLY A 178 11.59 7.49 -6.56
N PRO A 179 11.06 7.76 -7.76
CA PRO A 179 9.65 7.59 -8.08
C PRO A 179 9.19 6.14 -7.89
N VAL A 180 8.03 5.96 -7.28
CA VAL A 180 7.40 4.63 -7.08
C VAL A 180 6.37 4.40 -8.17
N ALA A 181 6.40 3.24 -8.81
CA ALA A 181 5.38 2.83 -9.74
C ALA A 181 4.04 2.56 -9.03
N GLU A 182 2.92 3.00 -9.64
CA GLU A 182 1.57 2.94 -9.05
C GLU A 182 0.57 2.24 -9.98
N GLY A 183 -0.61 1.90 -9.46
CA GLY A 183 -1.67 1.23 -10.22
C GLY A 183 -1.46 -0.28 -10.34
N ASN A 184 -1.46 -0.80 -11.55
CA ASN A 184 -1.45 -2.24 -11.85
C ASN A 184 -0.06 -2.90 -11.70
N VAL A 185 0.68 -2.59 -10.67
CA VAL A 185 2.05 -3.09 -10.44
C VAL A 185 2.17 -3.91 -9.18
N GLY A 186 3.11 -4.85 -9.16
CA GLY A 186 3.43 -5.64 -7.97
C GLY A 186 2.19 -6.26 -7.33
N ALA A 187 2.06 -6.14 -6.03
CA ALA A 187 0.90 -6.61 -5.28
C ALA A 187 -0.42 -5.95 -5.71
N GLY A 188 -0.37 -4.78 -6.37
CA GLY A 188 -1.56 -4.06 -6.87
C GLY A 188 -2.15 -4.59 -8.17
N THR A 189 -1.47 -5.53 -8.84
CA THR A 189 -1.81 -5.97 -10.20
C THR A 189 -3.25 -6.45 -10.34
N GLY A 190 -3.74 -7.32 -9.46
CA GLY A 190 -5.10 -7.91 -9.54
C GLY A 190 -6.14 -7.23 -8.66
N MET A 191 -5.87 -6.05 -8.10
CA MET A 191 -6.71 -5.42 -7.09
C MET A 191 -7.91 -4.67 -7.66
N SER A 192 -8.98 -4.61 -6.85
CA SER A 192 -10.24 -3.90 -7.16
C SER A 192 -10.56 -2.92 -6.03
N CYS A 193 -10.78 -1.65 -6.32
CA CYS A 193 -11.02 -0.64 -5.28
C CYS A 193 -12.19 0.27 -5.65
N LEU A 194 -13.16 0.40 -4.73
CA LEU A 194 -14.30 1.29 -4.85
C LEU A 194 -15.01 1.19 -6.20
N GLY A 195 -15.21 -0.06 -6.67
CA GLY A 195 -15.90 -0.39 -7.93
C GLY A 195 -15.03 -0.31 -9.19
N PHE A 196 -13.82 0.22 -9.11
CA PHE A 196 -12.86 0.34 -10.20
C PHE A 196 -11.66 -0.60 -10.05
N LYS A 197 -10.73 -0.55 -10.99
CA LYS A 197 -9.42 -1.18 -10.84
C LYS A 197 -8.68 -0.47 -9.71
N GLY A 198 -8.27 -1.24 -8.71
CA GLY A 198 -7.40 -0.81 -7.62
C GLY A 198 -5.91 -1.01 -7.93
N GLY A 199 -5.06 -0.93 -6.92
CA GLY A 199 -3.64 -1.13 -7.15
C GLY A 199 -2.74 -0.63 -6.03
N VAL A 200 -1.46 -0.44 -6.36
CA VAL A 200 -0.51 0.29 -5.53
C VAL A 200 -0.73 1.78 -5.69
N GLY A 201 -0.69 2.50 -4.57
CA GLY A 201 -0.64 3.96 -4.57
C GLY A 201 0.29 4.47 -3.49
N THR A 202 0.84 5.66 -3.69
CA THR A 202 1.78 6.24 -2.73
C THR A 202 1.58 7.74 -2.62
N SER A 203 2.00 8.30 -1.50
CA SER A 203 2.08 9.73 -1.26
C SER A 203 2.98 10.07 -0.07
N SER A 204 3.23 11.33 0.16
CA SER A 204 3.94 11.81 1.34
C SER A 204 3.42 13.16 1.83
N ARG A 205 3.75 13.48 3.08
CA ARG A 205 3.54 14.81 3.67
C ARG A 205 4.77 15.24 4.44
N ARG A 206 5.19 16.48 4.21
CA ARG A 206 6.22 17.14 4.99
C ARG A 206 5.57 17.89 6.15
N VAL A 207 6.12 17.70 7.33
CA VAL A 207 5.68 18.34 8.58
C VAL A 207 6.82 19.19 9.11
N CYS A 208 6.62 20.49 9.13
CA CYS A 208 7.57 21.42 9.72
C CYS A 208 7.12 21.76 11.15
N LEU A 209 7.88 21.32 12.11
CA LEU A 209 7.73 21.66 13.52
C LEU A 209 8.54 22.94 13.78
N VAL A 210 7.95 24.09 13.41
CA VAL A 210 8.64 25.39 13.28
C VAL A 210 9.36 25.79 14.57
N GLU A 211 8.72 25.63 15.73
CA GLU A 211 9.31 25.98 17.03
C GLU A 211 10.53 25.10 17.36
N ASP A 212 10.52 23.83 16.90
CA ASP A 212 11.59 22.87 17.15
C ASP A 212 12.66 22.87 16.05
N ARG A 213 12.48 23.65 14.96
CA ARG A 213 13.33 23.66 13.76
C ARG A 213 13.55 22.24 13.20
N LEU A 214 12.55 21.40 13.32
CA LEU A 214 12.58 20.03 12.87
C LEU A 214 11.58 19.85 11.72
N GLU A 215 12.06 19.39 10.58
CA GLU A 215 11.23 18.94 9.47
C GLU A 215 11.27 17.42 9.44
N VAL A 216 10.08 16.79 9.32
CA VAL A 216 9.94 15.35 9.20
C VAL A 216 8.97 15.02 8.08
N THR A 217 9.09 13.83 7.54
CA THR A 217 8.25 13.31 6.46
C THR A 217 7.43 12.12 6.95
N ILE A 218 6.16 12.07 6.59
CA ILE A 218 5.33 10.87 6.64
C ILE A 218 5.10 10.42 5.19
N GLY A 219 5.65 9.27 4.82
CA GLY A 219 5.40 8.60 3.55
C GLY A 219 4.37 7.49 3.72
N CYS A 220 3.56 7.27 2.70
CA CYS A 220 2.54 6.23 2.68
C CYS A 220 2.60 5.44 1.38
N LEU A 221 2.49 4.10 1.47
CA LEU A 221 2.22 3.20 0.35
C LEU A 221 1.03 2.32 0.72
N VAL A 222 0.10 2.16 -0.23
CA VAL A 222 -1.07 1.29 -0.05
C VAL A 222 -1.15 0.23 -1.15
N VAL A 223 -1.72 -0.93 -0.79
CA VAL A 223 -2.32 -1.86 -1.76
C VAL A 223 -3.83 -1.80 -1.53
N ALA A 224 -4.55 -1.15 -2.46
CA ALA A 224 -5.95 -0.83 -2.30
C ALA A 224 -6.85 -1.84 -3.03
N ASN A 225 -7.65 -2.59 -2.26
CA ASN A 225 -8.55 -3.64 -2.74
C ASN A 225 -9.84 -3.68 -1.92
N PHE A 226 -10.58 -2.59 -1.82
CA PHE A 226 -11.74 -2.48 -0.94
C PHE A 226 -12.88 -1.65 -1.52
N GLY A 227 -14.04 -1.70 -0.87
CA GLY A 227 -15.15 -0.77 -1.04
C GLY A 227 -16.02 -1.00 -2.27
N ARG A 228 -17.12 -0.26 -2.32
CA ARG A 228 -18.09 -0.25 -3.41
C ARG A 228 -18.12 1.11 -4.08
N LEU A 229 -18.55 1.16 -5.34
CA LEU A 229 -18.64 2.42 -6.09
C LEU A 229 -19.50 3.46 -5.37
N ALA A 230 -20.66 3.08 -4.87
CA ALA A 230 -21.58 4.01 -4.16
C ALA A 230 -20.93 4.72 -2.96
N ASP A 231 -19.91 4.11 -2.36
CA ASP A 231 -19.24 4.63 -1.17
C ASP A 231 -18.09 5.60 -1.51
N LEU A 232 -17.60 5.61 -2.78
CA LEU A 232 -16.47 6.44 -3.20
C LEU A 232 -16.68 7.93 -2.90
N ARG A 233 -15.73 8.49 -2.16
CA ARG A 233 -15.65 9.93 -1.85
C ARG A 233 -14.28 10.46 -2.22
N LEU A 234 -14.23 11.67 -2.75
CA LEU A 234 -13.00 12.41 -3.01
C LEU A 234 -13.16 13.80 -2.42
N ASP A 235 -12.30 14.19 -1.50
CA ASP A 235 -12.36 15.47 -0.79
C ASP A 235 -13.77 15.80 -0.28
N GLY A 236 -14.45 14.82 0.30
CA GLY A 236 -15.81 14.93 0.83
C GLY A 236 -16.93 14.82 -0.20
N VAL A 237 -16.66 14.94 -1.50
CA VAL A 237 -17.65 14.84 -2.58
C VAL A 237 -18.07 13.38 -2.78
N PRO A 238 -19.37 13.03 -2.81
CA PRO A 238 -19.85 11.66 -3.00
C PRO A 238 -19.79 11.21 -4.47
N VAL A 239 -18.58 11.20 -5.04
CA VAL A 239 -18.31 10.95 -6.46
C VAL A 239 -18.92 9.64 -6.95
N GLY A 240 -18.88 8.60 -6.12
CA GLY A 240 -19.42 7.29 -6.48
C GLY A 240 -20.91 7.32 -6.79
N ARG A 241 -21.70 7.98 -5.96
CA ARG A 241 -23.16 8.12 -6.19
C ARG A 241 -23.47 8.92 -7.45
N GLU A 242 -22.68 9.93 -7.75
CA GLU A 242 -22.88 10.72 -8.96
C GLU A 242 -22.49 9.95 -10.23
N LEU A 243 -21.46 9.11 -10.16
CA LEU A 243 -21.09 8.21 -11.25
C LEU A 243 -22.17 7.14 -11.46
N GLU A 244 -22.74 6.56 -10.40
CA GLU A 244 -23.87 5.62 -10.51
C GLU A 244 -25.09 6.27 -11.15
N ALA A 245 -25.44 7.50 -10.77
CA ALA A 245 -26.53 8.26 -11.39
C ALA A 245 -26.32 8.53 -12.89
N ARG A 246 -25.08 8.53 -13.36
CA ARG A 246 -24.70 8.61 -14.78
C ARG A 246 -24.68 7.24 -15.49
N GLY A 247 -25.13 6.18 -14.82
CA GLY A 247 -25.12 4.81 -15.35
C GLY A 247 -23.72 4.15 -15.34
N ARG A 248 -22.76 4.73 -14.60
CA ARG A 248 -21.47 4.09 -14.33
C ARG A 248 -21.67 3.15 -13.16
N HIS A 249 -22.14 1.97 -13.45
CA HIS A 249 -22.07 0.88 -12.49
C HIS A 249 -20.63 0.37 -12.53
N GLY A 250 -20.06 -0.03 -11.40
CA GLY A 250 -18.75 -0.68 -11.38
C GLY A 250 -18.82 -1.93 -12.24
N ARG A 251 -18.75 -1.74 -13.58
CA ARG A 251 -19.12 -2.75 -14.56
C ARG A 251 -18.24 -3.96 -14.40
N ARG A 252 -18.89 -5.04 -14.11
CA ARG A 252 -18.39 -6.38 -14.23
C ARG A 252 -18.50 -6.78 -15.70
N GLY A 253 -17.57 -7.59 -16.20
CA GLY A 253 -17.66 -8.13 -17.55
C GLY A 253 -18.97 -8.91 -17.76
N PRO A 254 -19.35 -9.25 -18.99
CA PRO A 254 -20.61 -9.88 -19.35
C PRO A 254 -20.90 -11.22 -18.67
N ALA A 255 -19.92 -11.81 -17.98
CA ALA A 255 -20.05 -13.08 -17.26
C ALA A 255 -20.49 -12.97 -15.80
N ALA A 256 -20.67 -11.76 -15.23
CA ALA A 256 -21.04 -11.63 -13.82
C ALA A 256 -22.56 -11.76 -13.65
N THR A 257 -23.00 -12.71 -12.82
CA THR A 257 -24.40 -12.89 -12.45
C THR A 257 -24.85 -11.90 -11.38
N ALA A 258 -26.17 -11.62 -11.28
CA ALA A 258 -26.73 -10.76 -10.23
C ALA A 258 -26.45 -11.30 -8.80
N GLU A 259 -26.29 -12.62 -8.63
CA GLU A 259 -25.92 -13.26 -7.35
C GLU A 259 -24.45 -12.99 -6.98
N GLU A 260 -23.56 -12.89 -7.97
CA GLU A 260 -22.17 -12.47 -7.73
C GLU A 260 -22.07 -10.99 -7.38
N GLU A 261 -23.08 -10.20 -7.76
CA GLU A 261 -23.18 -8.78 -7.37
C GLU A 261 -23.47 -8.58 -5.88
N THR A 262 -24.20 -9.49 -5.27
CA THR A 262 -24.51 -9.47 -3.83
C THR A 262 -23.41 -10.12 -2.98
N ARG A 263 -22.64 -11.04 -3.55
CA ARG A 263 -21.42 -11.60 -2.97
C ARG A 263 -20.23 -10.67 -3.27
N VAL A 264 -20.15 -9.53 -2.61
CA VAL A 264 -18.90 -8.76 -2.58
C VAL A 264 -17.90 -9.60 -1.80
N PRO A 265 -16.85 -10.16 -2.42
CA PRO A 265 -15.74 -10.72 -1.66
C PRO A 265 -15.24 -9.60 -0.74
N GLY A 266 -14.97 -9.93 0.52
CA GLY A 266 -14.44 -8.96 1.46
C GLY A 266 -13.28 -8.21 0.85
N GLY A 267 -13.25 -6.90 1.04
CA GLY A 267 -12.15 -6.07 0.63
C GLY A 267 -10.92 -6.28 1.51
N SER A 268 -9.84 -5.62 1.19
CA SER A 268 -8.64 -5.53 2.03
C SER A 268 -7.87 -4.27 1.68
N ILE A 269 -7.16 -3.73 2.63
CA ILE A 269 -6.14 -2.71 2.35
C ILE A 269 -4.92 -2.95 3.23
N MET A 270 -3.76 -2.96 2.60
CA MET A 270 -2.50 -2.80 3.32
C MET A 270 -2.07 -1.34 3.22
N VAL A 271 -1.83 -0.72 4.38
CA VAL A 271 -1.25 0.62 4.48
C VAL A 271 0.11 0.49 5.14
N VAL A 272 1.15 1.00 4.51
CA VAL A 272 2.50 1.09 5.08
C VAL A 272 2.86 2.56 5.21
N LEU A 273 3.07 3.00 6.45
CA LEU A 273 3.56 4.34 6.78
C LEU A 273 5.04 4.29 7.11
N ALA A 274 5.82 5.15 6.52
CA ALA A 274 7.23 5.37 6.85
C ALA A 274 7.42 6.79 7.38
N THR A 275 8.39 7.00 8.27
CA THR A 275 8.76 8.34 8.74
C THR A 275 10.23 8.40 9.15
N ASP A 276 10.82 9.60 9.04
CA ASP A 276 12.10 9.97 9.64
C ASP A 276 11.95 10.68 11.00
N ALA A 277 10.72 10.81 11.51
CA ALA A 277 10.49 11.29 12.87
C ALA A 277 10.98 10.26 13.90
N PRO A 278 11.73 10.66 14.94
CA PRO A 278 12.23 9.74 15.97
C PRO A 278 11.10 9.34 16.93
N LEU A 279 10.31 8.35 16.53
CA LEU A 279 9.14 7.88 17.27
C LEU A 279 9.38 6.52 17.93
N THR A 280 8.82 6.31 19.11
CA THR A 280 8.71 4.99 19.72
C THR A 280 7.64 4.16 19.01
N SER A 281 7.66 2.82 19.21
CA SER A 281 6.63 1.92 18.68
C SER A 281 5.21 2.35 19.13
N ARG A 282 5.04 2.72 20.41
CA ARG A 282 3.78 3.25 20.95
C ARG A 282 3.32 4.52 20.22
N GLN A 283 4.24 5.44 19.92
CA GLN A 283 3.93 6.66 19.19
C GLN A 283 3.59 6.37 17.72
N LEU A 284 4.31 5.44 17.06
CA LEU A 284 3.99 4.94 15.72
C LEU A 284 2.61 4.29 15.68
N THR A 285 2.21 3.51 16.70
CA THR A 285 0.84 2.97 16.81
C THR A 285 -0.21 4.10 16.83
N ARG A 286 0.06 5.21 17.52
CA ARG A 286 -0.84 6.37 17.52
C ARG A 286 -0.96 7.02 16.14
N VAL A 287 0.16 7.12 15.40
CA VAL A 287 0.17 7.62 14.01
C VAL A 287 -0.59 6.65 13.10
N SER A 288 -0.33 5.34 13.21
CA SER A 288 -0.99 4.29 12.42
C SER A 288 -2.51 4.32 12.51
N ARG A 289 -3.05 4.52 13.72
CA ARG A 289 -4.50 4.66 13.94
C ARG A 289 -5.12 5.80 13.12
N ARG A 290 -4.37 6.84 12.75
CA ARG A 290 -4.88 7.97 11.97
C ARG A 290 -5.02 7.66 10.49
N ALA A 291 -4.28 6.70 9.98
CA ALA A 291 -4.45 6.22 8.59
C ALA A 291 -5.90 5.77 8.31
N THR A 292 -6.60 5.23 9.32
CA THR A 292 -8.00 4.82 9.17
C THR A 292 -8.95 5.98 8.86
N PHE A 293 -8.65 7.20 9.31
CA PHE A 293 -9.42 8.37 8.90
C PHE A 293 -9.18 8.73 7.44
N GLY A 294 -7.96 8.55 6.91
CA GLY A 294 -7.66 8.68 5.47
C GLY A 294 -8.45 7.65 4.66
N LEU A 295 -8.44 6.40 5.11
CA LEU A 295 -9.25 5.33 4.53
C LEU A 295 -10.77 5.67 4.54
N ALA A 296 -11.30 6.13 5.67
CA ALA A 296 -12.70 6.49 5.81
C ALA A 296 -13.10 7.68 4.91
N ARG A 297 -12.19 8.64 4.67
CA ARG A 297 -12.44 9.78 3.79
C ARG A 297 -12.65 9.37 2.34
N THR A 298 -12.08 8.24 1.91
CA THR A 298 -12.30 7.70 0.55
C THR A 298 -13.58 6.88 0.43
N GLY A 299 -14.28 6.59 1.55
CA GLY A 299 -15.57 5.91 1.58
C GLY A 299 -15.55 4.51 2.20
N SER A 300 -14.41 4.04 2.71
CA SER A 300 -14.36 2.74 3.41
C SER A 300 -15.16 2.78 4.72
N VAL A 301 -15.85 1.70 5.00
CA VAL A 301 -16.55 1.45 6.26
C VAL A 301 -15.94 0.31 7.07
N GLY A 302 -14.80 -0.27 6.62
CA GLY A 302 -14.18 -1.42 7.27
C GLY A 302 -15.12 -2.63 7.29
N GLY A 303 -15.44 -3.18 6.12
CA GLY A 303 -16.41 -4.29 5.98
C GLY A 303 -15.99 -5.53 6.77
N HIS A 304 -16.97 -6.34 7.23
CA HIS A 304 -16.74 -7.52 8.08
C HIS A 304 -15.63 -8.46 7.59
N SER A 305 -15.59 -8.73 6.29
CA SER A 305 -14.61 -9.64 5.68
C SER A 305 -13.40 -8.93 5.06
N SER A 306 -13.14 -7.68 5.46
CA SER A 306 -11.98 -6.90 5.01
C SER A 306 -10.75 -7.20 5.88
N GLY A 307 -9.59 -7.30 5.27
CA GLY A 307 -8.29 -7.36 5.96
C GLY A 307 -7.61 -6.00 5.89
N ASP A 308 -7.82 -5.16 6.91
CA ASP A 308 -7.37 -3.77 6.92
C ASP A 308 -6.28 -3.59 7.98
N PHE A 309 -5.02 -3.50 7.52
CA PHE A 309 -3.85 -3.40 8.39
C PHE A 309 -3.04 -2.16 8.08
N VAL A 310 -2.54 -1.52 9.12
CA VAL A 310 -1.60 -0.41 9.02
C VAL A 310 -0.30 -0.82 9.69
N LEU A 311 0.76 -0.94 8.90
CA LEU A 311 2.13 -1.08 9.35
C LEU A 311 2.77 0.31 9.35
N ALA A 312 3.52 0.64 10.38
CA ALA A 312 4.30 1.87 10.40
C ALA A 312 5.72 1.60 10.87
N PHE A 313 6.69 2.32 10.33
CA PHE A 313 8.06 2.27 10.82
C PHE A 313 8.74 3.64 10.76
N SER A 314 9.73 3.82 11.64
CA SER A 314 10.61 4.98 11.63
C SER A 314 12.01 4.57 11.22
N VAL A 315 12.58 5.30 10.28
CA VAL A 315 13.99 5.14 9.87
C VAL A 315 14.93 5.96 10.76
N ALA A 316 14.40 6.79 11.64
CA ALA A 316 15.19 7.53 12.59
C ALA A 316 15.70 6.60 13.69
N ASP A 317 17.02 6.60 13.92
CA ASP A 317 17.67 5.94 15.04
C ASP A 317 17.28 4.44 15.17
N PRO A 318 17.53 3.61 14.13
CA PRO A 318 17.21 2.19 14.17
C PRO A 318 18.07 1.47 15.22
N GLU A 319 17.52 0.39 15.78
CA GLU A 319 18.12 -0.30 16.92
C GLU A 319 19.10 -1.41 16.48
N PRO A 320 20.31 -1.48 17.04
CA PRO A 320 21.17 -2.63 16.83
C PRO A 320 20.48 -3.88 17.43
N ALA A 321 20.47 -5.00 16.68
CA ALA A 321 19.90 -6.26 17.14
C ALA A 321 20.66 -6.84 18.35
N PHE A 322 21.97 -6.58 18.41
CA PHE A 322 22.88 -7.11 19.42
C PHE A 322 23.74 -5.95 19.93
N PRO A 323 23.22 -5.15 20.87
CA PRO A 323 23.98 -4.05 21.43
C PRO A 323 25.07 -4.57 22.39
N ASP A 324 26.25 -3.96 22.34
CA ASP A 324 27.34 -4.26 23.29
C ASP A 324 27.03 -3.69 24.69
N GLU A 325 26.26 -2.59 24.74
CA GLU A 325 25.91 -1.92 25.99
C GLU A 325 24.58 -2.43 26.54
N PRO A 326 24.48 -2.71 27.84
CA PRO A 326 23.25 -3.18 28.48
C PRO A 326 22.15 -2.12 28.57
N VAL A 327 22.49 -0.84 28.35
CA VAL A 327 21.56 0.30 28.40
C VAL A 327 21.77 1.16 27.16
N LEU A 328 20.70 1.36 26.39
CA LEU A 328 20.71 2.21 25.21
C LEU A 328 20.07 3.57 25.49
N THR A 329 20.74 4.65 25.07
CA THR A 329 20.14 5.99 25.05
C THR A 329 19.46 6.21 23.70
N ARG A 330 18.23 6.71 23.74
CA ARG A 330 17.41 6.91 22.53
C ARG A 330 16.92 8.34 22.44
N ARG A 331 16.92 8.87 21.23
CA ARG A 331 16.24 10.12 20.90
C ARG A 331 14.79 9.83 20.56
N VAL A 332 13.87 10.57 21.18
CA VAL A 332 12.43 10.41 20.97
C VAL A 332 11.78 11.77 20.87
N LEU A 333 10.86 11.96 19.92
CA LEU A 333 10.08 13.19 19.78
C LEU A 333 9.20 13.36 21.03
N ALA A 334 9.29 14.54 21.65
CA ALA A 334 8.42 14.89 22.78
C ALA A 334 6.96 14.90 22.35
N GLU A 335 6.09 14.34 23.21
CA GLU A 335 4.70 14.09 22.89
C GLU A 335 3.79 15.19 23.44
N ASP A 336 3.33 16.06 22.54
CA ASP A 336 2.32 17.08 22.82
C ASP A 336 1.49 17.38 21.55
N ASP A 337 0.43 18.19 21.69
CA ASP A 337 -0.48 18.50 20.60
C ASP A 337 0.19 19.24 19.46
N ARG A 338 1.20 20.10 19.73
CA ARG A 338 1.89 20.89 18.72
C ARG A 338 2.73 20.02 17.78
N ARG A 339 3.32 18.93 18.30
CA ARG A 339 4.17 18.00 17.55
C ARG A 339 3.35 16.88 16.91
N PHE A 340 2.42 16.29 17.68
CA PHE A 340 1.65 15.13 17.23
C PHE A 340 0.42 15.50 16.40
N GLY A 341 -0.20 16.66 16.59
CA GLY A 341 -1.30 17.12 15.75
C GLY A 341 -0.95 17.10 14.26
N PRO A 342 0.14 17.78 13.84
CA PRO A 342 0.58 17.75 12.44
C PRO A 342 0.97 16.36 11.92
N LEU A 343 1.61 15.51 12.72
CA LEU A 343 1.93 14.13 12.34
C LEU A 343 0.68 13.30 12.10
N PHE A 344 -0.34 13.45 12.94
CA PHE A 344 -1.62 12.77 12.77
C PHE A 344 -2.32 13.23 11.48
N GLN A 345 -2.33 14.53 11.23
CA GLN A 345 -2.88 15.08 9.99
C GLN A 345 -2.13 14.55 8.76
N ALA A 346 -0.79 14.49 8.83
CA ALA A 346 0.04 13.94 7.75
C ALA A 346 -0.30 12.48 7.42
N ALA A 347 -0.49 11.64 8.46
CA ALA A 347 -0.88 10.25 8.26
C ALA A 347 -2.27 10.11 7.60
N VAL A 348 -3.24 10.94 8.00
CA VAL A 348 -4.57 10.98 7.37
C VAL A 348 -4.48 11.36 5.91
N GLU A 349 -3.83 12.49 5.61
CA GLU A 349 -3.76 13.04 4.26
C GLU A 349 -2.91 12.18 3.31
N ALA A 350 -1.79 11.63 3.81
CA ALA A 350 -0.97 10.74 3.00
C ALA A 350 -1.72 9.44 2.66
N THR A 351 -2.47 8.87 3.59
CA THR A 351 -3.26 7.66 3.33
C THR A 351 -4.38 7.94 2.34
N GLU A 352 -5.13 9.03 2.51
CA GLU A 352 -6.20 9.43 1.59
C GLU A 352 -5.66 9.60 0.16
N GLU A 353 -4.58 10.36 -0.02
CA GLU A 353 -4.01 10.61 -1.34
C GLU A 353 -3.38 9.36 -1.96
N ALA A 354 -2.72 8.50 -1.18
CA ALA A 354 -2.18 7.24 -1.70
C ALA A 354 -3.29 6.33 -2.26
N ILE A 355 -4.45 6.24 -1.60
CA ILE A 355 -5.60 5.47 -2.10
C ILE A 355 -6.13 6.09 -3.40
N VAL A 356 -6.25 7.40 -3.46
CA VAL A 356 -6.73 8.10 -4.66
C VAL A 356 -5.74 7.93 -5.81
N ASN A 357 -4.43 8.01 -5.55
CA ASN A 357 -3.40 7.75 -6.56
C ASN A 357 -3.46 6.31 -7.09
N ALA A 358 -3.72 5.31 -6.22
CA ALA A 358 -3.94 3.93 -6.67
C ALA A 358 -5.07 3.82 -7.69
N LEU A 359 -6.17 4.56 -7.51
CA LEU A 359 -7.30 4.60 -8.46
C LEU A 359 -6.98 5.40 -9.74
N PHE A 360 -6.30 6.53 -9.61
CA PHE A 360 -5.95 7.40 -10.73
C PHE A 360 -4.96 6.74 -11.67
N LYS A 361 -3.95 6.04 -11.12
CA LYS A 361 -2.91 5.37 -11.90
C LYS A 361 -3.30 3.99 -12.44
N ALA A 362 -4.37 3.38 -11.88
CA ALA A 362 -4.83 2.06 -12.33
C ALA A 362 -5.45 2.10 -13.73
N GLU A 363 -5.11 1.11 -14.55
CA GLU A 363 -5.63 0.90 -15.90
C GLU A 363 -6.64 -0.23 -15.93
N THR A 364 -7.55 -0.22 -16.90
CA THR A 364 -8.51 -1.31 -17.13
C THR A 364 -7.76 -2.64 -17.27
N MET A 365 -8.25 -3.66 -16.57
CA MET A 365 -7.66 -4.99 -16.60
C MET A 365 -8.71 -6.06 -16.81
N VAL A 366 -8.45 -6.94 -17.79
CA VAL A 366 -9.20 -8.18 -18.01
C VAL A 366 -8.46 -9.31 -17.29
N GLY A 367 -9.16 -10.04 -16.46
CA GLY A 367 -8.67 -11.16 -15.67
C GLY A 367 -9.31 -12.49 -16.02
N ARG A 368 -9.30 -13.40 -15.02
CA ARG A 368 -9.85 -14.75 -15.13
C ARG A 368 -11.32 -14.71 -15.56
N ASP A 369 -11.72 -15.71 -16.32
CA ASP A 369 -13.09 -15.92 -16.77
C ASP A 369 -13.74 -14.69 -17.45
N GLY A 370 -12.93 -13.79 -18.02
CA GLY A 370 -13.38 -12.56 -18.65
C GLY A 370 -13.83 -11.49 -17.66
N HIS A 371 -13.56 -11.65 -16.37
CA HIS A 371 -13.81 -10.58 -15.39
C HIS A 371 -13.04 -9.32 -15.72
N VAL A 372 -13.68 -8.16 -15.64
CA VAL A 372 -13.06 -6.87 -15.94
C VAL A 372 -13.17 -5.94 -14.75
N ARG A 373 -12.08 -5.22 -14.47
CA ARG A 373 -12.12 -3.99 -13.66
C ARG A 373 -11.70 -2.83 -14.54
N TYR A 374 -12.62 -1.89 -14.70
CA TYR A 374 -12.37 -0.68 -15.48
C TYR A 374 -11.56 0.33 -14.69
N ALA A 375 -10.71 1.06 -15.39
CA ALA A 375 -10.05 2.23 -14.83
C ALA A 375 -11.09 3.27 -14.43
N MET A 376 -10.81 4.04 -13.39
CA MET A 376 -11.66 5.15 -12.98
C MET A 376 -11.75 6.22 -14.10
N PRO A 377 -12.92 6.70 -14.48
CA PRO A 377 -13.11 7.69 -15.55
C PRO A 377 -12.71 9.09 -15.05
N ILE A 378 -11.41 9.39 -15.06
CA ILE A 378 -10.86 10.63 -14.48
C ILE A 378 -11.55 11.89 -15.02
N GLY A 379 -11.85 11.96 -16.33
CA GLY A 379 -12.51 13.11 -16.92
C GLY A 379 -13.88 13.41 -16.28
N GLU A 380 -14.71 12.37 -16.08
CA GLU A 380 -16.03 12.50 -15.43
C GLU A 380 -15.88 12.84 -13.94
N VAL A 381 -14.90 12.23 -13.28
CA VAL A 381 -14.59 12.53 -11.88
C VAL A 381 -14.23 14.01 -11.71
N LEU A 382 -13.33 14.53 -12.55
CA LEU A 382 -12.92 15.93 -12.49
C LEU A 382 -14.07 16.88 -12.83
N GLU A 383 -14.97 16.50 -13.75
CA GLU A 383 -16.19 17.27 -14.01
C GLU A 383 -17.10 17.36 -12.77
N ILE A 384 -17.29 16.23 -12.06
CA ILE A 384 -18.03 16.20 -10.80
C ILE A 384 -17.34 17.11 -9.78
N MET A 385 -16.03 16.97 -9.60
CA MET A 385 -15.27 17.77 -8.63
C MET A 385 -15.35 19.28 -8.91
N ARG A 386 -15.29 19.70 -10.19
CA ARG A 386 -15.47 21.11 -10.58
C ARG A 386 -16.84 21.65 -10.21
N ARG A 387 -17.91 20.88 -10.42
CA ARG A 387 -19.27 21.28 -10.02
C ARG A 387 -19.41 21.51 -8.52
N HIS A 388 -18.58 20.82 -7.73
CA HIS A 388 -18.51 21.00 -6.27
C HIS A 388 -17.43 22.01 -5.83
N GLY A 389 -16.78 22.71 -6.75
CA GLY A 389 -15.75 23.73 -6.45
C GLY A 389 -14.47 23.15 -5.82
N ARG A 390 -14.07 21.91 -6.22
CA ARG A 390 -12.90 21.21 -5.66
C ARG A 390 -11.72 21.11 -6.63
N VAL A 391 -11.88 21.49 -7.89
CA VAL A 391 -10.83 21.55 -8.93
C VAL A 391 -11.04 22.80 -9.77
#